data_109a2f03528898fa325b52650b5bd6ad
#
_entry.id   109a2f03528898fa325b52650b5bd6ad
#
_cell.length_a   1.000
_cell.length_b   1.000
_cell.length_c   1.000
_cell.angle_alpha   90.00
_cell.angle_beta   90.00
_cell.angle_gamma   90.00
#
_symmetry.space_group_name_H-M   'P 1'
#
loop_
_entity.id
_entity.type
_entity.pdbx_description
1 polymer ?
#
loop_
_entity_poly.entity_id
_entity_poly.type
_entity_poly.pdbx_seq_one_letter_code
_entity_poly.pdbx_strand_id
1 'polypeptide(L)'
;MKKFKFALLAFMTALISFAFTACSDDDEVKDVPVTAVTVSPTTLALKTGTTGTLTATVAPENATVTTVSWTSSDDKIATVDKGVVTAVAEGTVTITVKTDDGAFTATCAVTVSSDAPAFDESKYHFDLFLTVGKHGGMSSKNTTVVNSINKLTADMGTITVKREGAELGEYSMESISKGKYYYQISSNENSFVKYQIKDNKVVVVAERPFKTNTYKVRSYTHAWIDDNTLVIMSANGDASKINWSKLNADNMSILGEGTLDIPLPKSEVEGEETKKFTTSGILTYNEKSQKLFYFYYGKNGLSGKSGKTTTAFYTAVLDPSTLAVESYKRNSLAQEMAGSAYGELMQNCVMYDENGNLYLAALTDTGEMEQGHLLRIKSGETDFDSTYEGYPNADGKLLTIQYLGNGKALAYARNDAAGTQIDSYSHYYSIIDLATGEKTRLSYNGKELAYSGGRFSQRSVLFNEKAYFGVNTEADANAIIYIYDTKTGTVEKGAEVAGEFYFDMIRVVEND
;
A
#
# COMPACT_ATOMS: atom_id res chain seq x y z
N MET A 1 -18.52 15.11 52.96
CA MET A 1 -18.58 16.17 53.99
C MET A 1 -17.64 17.28 53.53
N LYS A 2 -18.02 18.36 53.34
CA LYS A 2 -18.46 19.66 53.66
C LYS A 2 -18.55 20.55 52.42
N LYS A 3 -19.75 21.03 52.21
CA LYS A 3 -20.14 22.15 51.35
C LYS A 3 -19.62 23.45 51.96
N PHE A 4 -19.30 24.45 51.12
CA PHE A 4 -19.57 25.83 51.53
C PHE A 4 -20.06 26.64 50.33
N LYS A 5 -21.23 27.22 50.56
CA LYS A 5 -21.97 28.22 49.77
C LYS A 5 -21.76 29.61 50.35
N PHE A 6 -22.24 30.61 49.61
CA PHE A 6 -22.66 31.97 49.99
C PHE A 6 -21.61 33.05 49.82
N ALA A 7 -21.93 34.26 49.44
CA ALA A 7 -23.23 34.99 49.31
C ALA A 7 -23.07 36.25 48.46
N LEU A 8 -24.20 36.56 47.84
CA LEU A 8 -24.57 37.84 47.23
C LEU A 8 -24.76 38.93 48.32
N LEU A 9 -24.31 40.19 48.10
CA LEU A 9 -24.86 41.34 48.84
C LEU A 9 -24.93 42.55 47.94
N ALA A 10 -26.15 42.99 47.69
CA ALA A 10 -26.52 44.26 47.12
C ALA A 10 -26.53 45.35 48.22
N PHE A 11 -26.09 46.58 47.92
CA PHE A 11 -26.52 47.76 48.67
C PHE A 11 -26.82 48.90 47.71
N MET A 12 -27.98 49.46 47.92
CA MET A 12 -28.65 50.55 47.22
C MET A 12 -28.53 51.84 48.04
N THR A 13 -28.69 52.98 47.40
CA THR A 13 -28.91 54.36 47.85
C THR A 13 -27.65 55.22 47.89
N ALA A 14 -27.63 56.50 47.42
CA ALA A 14 -28.64 57.56 47.26
C ALA A 14 -28.15 58.64 46.26
N LEU A 15 -29.11 59.36 45.69
CA LEU A 15 -28.94 60.55 44.85
C LEU A 15 -28.24 61.72 45.60
N ILE A 16 -27.31 62.35 44.90
CA ILE A 16 -27.13 63.80 45.00
C ILE A 16 -26.83 64.38 43.59
N SER A 17 -27.74 65.23 43.13
CA SER A 17 -27.63 66.00 41.90
C SER A 17 -26.62 67.16 42.05
N PHE A 18 -25.57 67.14 41.24
CA PHE A 18 -24.85 68.32 40.87
C PHE A 18 -24.71 68.38 39.35
N ALA A 19 -25.36 69.39 38.80
CA ALA A 19 -25.17 69.74 37.40
C ALA A 19 -23.79 70.43 37.24
N PHE A 20 -22.88 69.77 36.55
CA PHE A 20 -21.78 70.42 35.90
C PHE A 20 -21.85 70.12 34.40
N THR A 21 -22.04 71.17 33.61
CA THR A 21 -21.79 71.18 32.19
C THR A 21 -20.30 70.89 31.99
N ALA A 22 -19.92 69.74 31.59
CA ALA A 22 -18.63 69.43 31.04
C ALA A 22 -18.82 69.08 29.56
N CYS A 23 -18.14 69.73 28.68
CA CYS A 23 -17.94 69.35 27.30
C CYS A 23 -17.47 67.91 27.26
N SER A 24 -18.22 67.08 26.63
CA SER A 24 -17.74 65.79 26.19
C SER A 24 -16.95 66.00 24.91
N ASP A 25 -15.62 66.05 25.04
CA ASP A 25 -14.78 65.62 23.93
C ASP A 25 -14.99 64.05 23.82
N ASP A 26 -15.97 63.67 23.02
CA ASP A 26 -15.99 62.33 22.48
C ASP A 26 -14.83 62.27 21.49
N ASP A 27 -13.65 61.84 21.97
CA ASP A 27 -12.60 61.32 21.13
C ASP A 27 -13.14 60.03 20.55
N GLU A 28 -13.95 60.11 19.46
CA GLU A 28 -14.16 58.99 18.56
C GLU A 28 -12.77 58.51 18.12
N VAL A 29 -12.34 57.37 18.64
CA VAL A 29 -11.15 56.68 18.12
C VAL A 29 -11.49 56.38 16.68
N LYS A 30 -11.02 57.22 15.75
CA LYS A 30 -11.22 57.05 14.32
C LYS A 30 -10.60 55.72 13.94
N ASP A 31 -11.47 54.81 13.51
CA ASP A 31 -11.02 53.55 12.95
C ASP A 31 -10.14 53.82 11.72
N VAL A 32 -8.92 53.33 11.76
CA VAL A 32 -7.94 53.46 10.67
C VAL A 32 -7.89 52.11 9.96
N PRO A 33 -8.52 52.00 8.77
CA PRO A 33 -8.56 50.70 8.06
C PRO A 33 -7.19 50.31 7.51
N VAL A 34 -6.99 49.00 7.36
CA VAL A 34 -5.84 48.43 6.65
C VAL A 34 -5.94 48.78 5.16
N THR A 35 -4.82 49.14 4.55
CA THR A 35 -4.71 49.46 3.12
C THR A 35 -3.79 48.52 2.35
N ALA A 36 -2.90 47.82 3.05
CA ALA A 36 -2.01 46.81 2.45
C ALA A 36 -1.40 45.88 3.50
N VAL A 37 -0.89 44.75 3.04
CA VAL A 37 0.02 43.86 3.79
C VAL A 37 1.20 43.46 2.91
N THR A 38 2.37 43.37 3.51
CA THR A 38 3.57 42.84 2.86
C THR A 38 4.12 41.68 3.69
N VAL A 39 4.87 40.77 3.04
CA VAL A 39 5.59 39.68 3.69
C VAL A 39 7.07 39.75 3.36
N SER A 40 7.91 39.51 4.33
CA SER A 40 9.36 39.45 4.14
C SER A 40 9.95 38.24 4.88
N PRO A 41 10.82 37.45 4.18
CA PRO A 41 11.18 37.53 2.77
C PRO A 41 10.04 37.07 1.84
N THR A 42 10.09 37.44 0.55
CA THR A 42 9.14 37.00 -0.46
C THR A 42 9.51 35.63 -1.05
N THR A 43 10.72 35.15 -0.79
CA THR A 43 11.21 33.80 -1.10
C THR A 43 11.98 33.27 0.08
N LEU A 44 11.78 31.97 0.40
CA LEU A 44 12.45 31.31 1.51
C LEU A 44 12.92 29.92 1.07
N ALA A 45 14.21 29.63 1.26
CA ALA A 45 14.77 28.31 1.03
C ALA A 45 15.03 27.62 2.37
N LEU A 46 14.48 26.41 2.55
CA LEU A 46 14.62 25.62 3.76
C LEU A 46 15.10 24.21 3.42
N LYS A 47 15.66 23.53 4.40
CA LYS A 47 15.92 22.07 4.36
C LYS A 47 14.84 21.35 5.13
N THR A 48 14.50 20.15 4.70
CA THR A 48 13.52 19.30 5.41
C THR A 48 13.85 19.20 6.90
N GLY A 49 12.85 19.42 7.75
CA GLY A 49 12.99 19.41 9.21
C GLY A 49 13.51 20.72 9.82
N THR A 50 13.82 21.76 9.02
CA THR A 50 14.22 23.06 9.52
C THR A 50 13.06 24.06 9.50
N THR A 51 13.21 25.17 10.23
CA THR A 51 12.24 26.25 10.28
C THR A 51 12.81 27.55 9.74
N GLY A 52 11.93 28.41 9.22
CA GLY A 52 12.24 29.79 8.83
C GLY A 52 11.11 30.71 9.24
N THR A 53 11.42 32.00 9.39
CA THR A 53 10.45 33.00 9.87
C THR A 53 10.11 34.00 8.77
N LEU A 54 8.82 34.22 8.57
CA LEU A 54 8.24 35.25 7.73
C LEU A 54 7.68 36.36 8.63
N THR A 55 7.89 37.61 8.24
CA THR A 55 7.33 38.76 8.93
C THR A 55 6.29 39.43 8.05
N ALA A 56 5.08 39.61 8.57
CA ALA A 56 4.04 40.43 7.94
C ALA A 56 4.12 41.87 8.43
N THR A 57 4.00 42.80 7.52
CA THR A 57 3.88 44.22 7.84
C THR A 57 2.57 44.74 7.27
N VAL A 58 1.70 45.22 8.15
CA VAL A 58 0.40 45.84 7.82
C VAL A 58 0.55 47.33 7.64
N ALA A 59 -0.08 47.90 6.66
CA ALA A 59 -0.09 49.33 6.41
C ALA A 59 -1.51 49.90 6.44
N PRO A 60 -1.71 51.12 6.97
CA PRO A 60 -0.71 51.93 7.62
C PRO A 60 -0.30 51.42 9.01
N GLU A 61 0.85 51.80 9.54
CA GLU A 61 1.38 51.33 10.83
C GLU A 61 0.42 51.56 12.01
N ASN A 62 -0.41 52.62 11.91
CA ASN A 62 -1.43 52.97 12.91
C ASN A 62 -2.82 52.39 12.59
N ALA A 63 -2.92 51.35 11.77
CA ALA A 63 -4.18 50.66 11.53
C ALA A 63 -4.76 50.12 12.84
N THR A 64 -6.08 50.20 12.98
CA THR A 64 -6.78 49.82 14.22
C THR A 64 -6.74 48.31 14.42
N VAL A 65 -6.85 47.50 13.34
CA VAL A 65 -6.80 46.02 13.35
C VAL A 65 -5.60 45.58 12.55
N THR A 66 -4.55 45.09 13.21
CA THR A 66 -3.30 44.64 12.56
C THR A 66 -3.13 43.12 12.57
N THR A 67 -4.15 42.40 13.01
CA THR A 67 -4.12 40.91 13.05
C THR A 67 -4.10 40.30 11.67
N VAL A 68 -3.35 39.20 11.53
CA VAL A 68 -3.19 38.47 10.27
C VAL A 68 -3.33 36.95 10.49
N SER A 69 -3.82 36.25 9.47
CA SER A 69 -3.85 34.82 9.38
C SER A 69 -2.83 34.31 8.35
N TRP A 70 -2.32 33.09 8.57
CA TRP A 70 -1.33 32.45 7.70
C TRP A 70 -1.85 31.12 7.17
N THR A 71 -1.59 30.82 5.91
CA THR A 71 -1.97 29.55 5.28
C THR A 71 -0.86 29.06 4.37
N SER A 72 -0.72 27.73 4.29
CA SER A 72 0.11 27.04 3.31
C SER A 72 -0.75 26.53 2.17
N SER A 73 -0.23 26.53 0.95
CA SER A 73 -0.90 25.90 -0.20
C SER A 73 -0.77 24.36 -0.18
N ASP A 74 0.21 23.82 0.57
CA ASP A 74 0.39 22.38 0.78
C ASP A 74 1.13 22.11 2.10
N ASP A 75 0.39 21.71 3.12
CA ASP A 75 0.94 21.38 4.45
C ASP A 75 1.83 20.14 4.47
N LYS A 76 1.79 19.31 3.42
CA LYS A 76 2.70 18.16 3.28
C LYS A 76 4.12 18.59 2.89
N ILE A 77 4.28 19.76 2.25
CA ILE A 77 5.59 20.34 1.89
C ILE A 77 6.10 21.25 3.00
N ALA A 78 5.28 22.19 3.45
CA ALA A 78 5.60 23.03 4.60
C ALA A 78 4.34 23.52 5.30
N THR A 79 4.38 23.55 6.64
CA THR A 79 3.33 24.14 7.49
C THR A 79 3.71 25.53 7.92
N VAL A 80 2.74 26.35 8.33
CA VAL A 80 3.00 27.68 8.88
C VAL A 80 2.15 27.95 10.12
N ASP A 81 2.79 28.45 11.18
CA ASP A 81 2.11 28.97 12.39
C ASP A 81 2.70 30.31 12.76
N LYS A 82 1.86 31.36 12.79
CA LYS A 82 2.24 32.74 13.17
C LYS A 82 3.50 33.25 12.45
N GLY A 83 3.63 32.93 11.16
CA GLY A 83 4.77 33.29 10.35
C GLY A 83 5.99 32.39 10.48
N VAL A 84 5.99 31.41 11.38
CA VAL A 84 7.04 30.36 11.43
C VAL A 84 6.69 29.25 10.47
N VAL A 85 7.50 29.10 9.43
CA VAL A 85 7.37 28.04 8.42
C VAL A 85 8.21 26.85 8.85
N THR A 86 7.60 25.67 8.90
CA THR A 86 8.29 24.39 9.17
C THR A 86 8.31 23.56 7.90
N ALA A 87 9.51 23.22 7.42
CA ALA A 87 9.71 22.38 6.24
C ALA A 87 9.44 20.91 6.57
N VAL A 88 8.50 20.26 5.85
CA VAL A 88 8.05 18.88 6.08
C VAL A 88 8.64 17.92 5.05
N ALA A 89 8.52 18.23 3.76
CA ALA A 89 9.02 17.40 2.67
C ALA A 89 9.56 18.27 1.53
N GLU A 90 10.39 17.68 0.66
CA GLU A 90 10.93 18.34 -0.52
C GLU A 90 9.83 18.81 -1.47
N GLY A 91 9.96 20.03 -1.98
CA GLY A 91 9.00 20.61 -2.91
C GLY A 91 8.98 22.13 -2.87
N THR A 92 8.02 22.71 -3.58
CA THR A 92 7.77 24.16 -3.58
C THR A 92 6.34 24.42 -3.16
N VAL A 93 6.15 25.37 -2.24
CA VAL A 93 4.86 25.72 -1.67
C VAL A 93 4.73 27.24 -1.53
N THR A 94 3.53 27.76 -1.60
CA THR A 94 3.24 29.17 -1.37
C THR A 94 2.64 29.38 0.01
N ILE A 95 3.29 30.21 0.84
CA ILE A 95 2.74 30.67 2.12
C ILE A 95 2.04 32.01 1.87
N THR A 96 0.80 32.10 2.31
CA THR A 96 -0.03 33.30 2.18
C THR A 96 -0.32 33.91 3.55
N VAL A 97 -0.09 35.19 3.71
CA VAL A 97 -0.58 35.97 4.83
C VAL A 97 -1.79 36.81 4.38
N LYS A 98 -2.80 36.91 5.23
CA LYS A 98 -4.05 37.61 4.97
C LYS A 98 -4.40 38.48 6.22
N THR A 99 -4.77 39.73 6.01
CA THR A 99 -5.25 40.62 7.10
C THR A 99 -6.71 40.29 7.44
N ASP A 100 -7.06 40.45 8.72
CA ASP A 100 -8.43 40.25 9.20
C ASP A 100 -9.31 41.45 8.78
N ASP A 101 -8.76 42.65 8.76
CA ASP A 101 -9.39 43.83 8.18
C ASP A 101 -8.99 44.02 6.72
N GLY A 102 -9.97 44.23 5.83
CA GLY A 102 -9.78 44.51 4.41
C GLY A 102 -9.35 43.32 3.57
N ALA A 103 -9.05 42.16 4.17
CA ALA A 103 -8.66 40.90 3.52
C ALA A 103 -7.51 41.01 2.49
N PHE A 104 -6.57 41.93 2.71
CA PHE A 104 -5.37 42.08 1.90
C PHE A 104 -4.45 40.87 2.06
N THR A 105 -3.79 40.44 0.98
CA THR A 105 -2.91 39.27 0.98
C THR A 105 -1.52 39.59 0.46
N ALA A 106 -0.52 38.86 0.98
CA ALA A 106 0.83 38.81 0.42
C ALA A 106 1.34 37.37 0.49
N THR A 107 2.27 37.00 -0.40
CA THR A 107 2.76 35.64 -0.53
C THR A 107 4.27 35.52 -0.47
N CYS A 108 4.75 34.40 0.07
CA CYS A 108 6.12 33.96 0.03
C CYS A 108 6.22 32.61 -0.68
N ALA A 109 7.11 32.50 -1.68
CA ALA A 109 7.43 31.22 -2.28
C ALA A 109 8.48 30.50 -1.42
N VAL A 110 8.13 29.32 -0.92
CA VAL A 110 9.02 28.50 -0.09
C VAL A 110 9.49 27.30 -0.90
N THR A 111 10.81 27.10 -0.98
CA THR A 111 11.42 25.92 -1.58
C THR A 111 12.04 25.09 -0.46
N VAL A 112 11.60 23.86 -0.32
CA VAL A 112 12.18 22.89 0.61
C VAL A 112 13.06 21.92 -0.17
N SER A 113 14.32 21.80 0.25
CA SER A 113 15.27 20.79 -0.26
C SER A 113 15.58 19.76 0.81
N SER A 114 15.86 18.53 0.39
CA SER A 114 16.28 17.45 1.30
C SER A 114 17.81 17.39 1.35
N ASP A 115 18.36 17.08 2.53
CA ASP A 115 19.78 16.71 2.69
C ASP A 115 20.00 15.20 2.46
N ALA A 116 18.94 14.42 2.21
CA ALA A 116 19.10 13.02 1.89
C ALA A 116 19.93 12.91 0.61
N PRO A 117 20.97 12.07 0.57
CA PRO A 117 21.68 11.79 -0.68
C PRO A 117 20.66 11.31 -1.70
N ALA A 118 20.82 11.75 -2.94
CA ALA A 118 19.97 11.28 -4.04
C ALA A 118 19.93 9.74 -4.03
N PHE A 119 18.73 9.19 -4.23
CA PHE A 119 18.56 7.74 -4.26
C PHE A 119 19.49 7.13 -5.33
N ASP A 120 20.36 6.21 -4.91
CA ASP A 120 21.36 5.61 -5.78
C ASP A 120 20.79 4.33 -6.44
N GLU A 121 20.20 4.50 -7.61
CA GLU A 121 19.64 3.38 -8.37
C GLU A 121 20.69 2.34 -8.77
N SER A 122 21.98 2.70 -8.83
CA SER A 122 23.05 1.77 -9.22
C SER A 122 23.27 0.64 -8.20
N LYS A 123 22.73 0.78 -6.99
CA LYS A 123 22.73 -0.25 -5.96
C LYS A 123 21.69 -1.32 -6.16
N TYR A 124 20.88 -1.24 -7.20
CA TYR A 124 19.77 -2.14 -7.45
C TYR A 124 19.77 -2.63 -8.88
N HIS A 125 19.12 -3.75 -9.10
CA HIS A 125 18.74 -4.26 -10.41
C HIS A 125 17.31 -4.80 -10.38
N PHE A 126 16.77 -5.10 -11.55
CA PHE A 126 15.47 -5.71 -11.72
C PHE A 126 15.64 -7.18 -12.06
N ASP A 127 14.97 -8.05 -11.34
CA ASP A 127 14.79 -9.43 -11.70
C ASP A 127 13.45 -9.60 -12.41
N LEU A 128 13.50 -9.98 -13.70
CA LEU A 128 12.34 -10.31 -14.50
C LEU A 128 12.08 -11.81 -14.46
N PHE A 129 10.91 -12.19 -13.99
CA PHE A 129 10.46 -13.58 -13.98
C PHE A 129 9.67 -13.86 -15.25
N LEU A 130 10.18 -14.77 -16.05
CA LEU A 130 9.69 -15.07 -17.39
C LEU A 130 9.39 -16.57 -17.51
N THR A 131 8.18 -16.92 -17.91
CA THR A 131 7.82 -18.30 -18.23
C THR A 131 8.20 -18.60 -19.67
N VAL A 132 8.90 -19.72 -19.89
CA VAL A 132 9.28 -20.19 -21.22
C VAL A 132 8.10 -20.86 -21.90
N GLY A 133 7.77 -20.44 -23.11
CA GLY A 133 6.73 -21.04 -23.95
C GLY A 133 5.40 -20.30 -23.91
N LYS A 134 4.38 -20.93 -24.52
CA LYS A 134 3.07 -20.30 -24.70
C LYS A 134 2.29 -20.15 -23.42
N HIS A 135 1.61 -19.02 -23.32
CA HIS A 135 0.61 -18.72 -22.33
C HIS A 135 -0.50 -19.79 -22.28
N GLY A 136 -0.99 -20.12 -21.09
CA GLY A 136 -2.14 -21.01 -20.88
C GLY A 136 -1.87 -22.23 -20.01
N GLY A 137 -0.63 -22.42 -19.51
CA GLY A 137 -0.32 -23.44 -18.51
C GLY A 137 -0.41 -22.89 -17.08
N MET A 138 -0.68 -23.77 -16.12
CA MET A 138 -0.41 -23.44 -14.71
C MET A 138 1.10 -23.29 -14.55
N SER A 139 1.56 -22.21 -13.93
CA SER A 139 2.98 -21.89 -13.68
C SER A 139 3.80 -23.06 -13.08
N SER A 140 3.16 -23.99 -12.39
CA SER A 140 3.78 -25.19 -11.84
C SER A 140 4.29 -26.21 -12.87
N LYS A 141 3.96 -26.05 -14.14
CA LYS A 141 4.37 -26.98 -15.21
C LYS A 141 5.34 -26.35 -16.21
N ASN A 142 5.58 -25.06 -16.11
CA ASN A 142 6.40 -24.33 -17.05
C ASN A 142 7.74 -23.98 -16.42
N THR A 143 8.78 -23.96 -17.23
CA THR A 143 10.09 -23.46 -16.80
C THR A 143 10.02 -21.95 -16.62
N THR A 144 10.37 -21.46 -15.45
CA THR A 144 10.54 -20.04 -15.17
C THR A 144 12.02 -19.69 -15.17
N VAL A 145 12.36 -18.65 -15.91
CA VAL A 145 13.72 -18.10 -15.99
C VAL A 145 13.72 -16.68 -15.41
N VAL A 146 14.70 -16.37 -14.58
CA VAL A 146 14.90 -15.00 -14.08
C VAL A 146 16.05 -14.35 -14.83
N ASN A 147 15.78 -13.18 -15.39
CA ASN A 147 16.78 -12.33 -16.02
C ASN A 147 17.01 -11.08 -15.18
N SER A 148 18.25 -10.89 -14.72
CA SER A 148 18.66 -9.73 -13.90
C SER A 148 19.13 -8.59 -14.81
N ILE A 149 18.51 -7.43 -14.72
CA ILE A 149 18.70 -6.28 -15.63
C ILE A 149 18.77 -4.99 -14.82
N ASN A 150 19.73 -4.12 -15.17
CA ASN A 150 19.95 -2.88 -14.41
C ASN A 150 18.89 -1.78 -14.70
N LYS A 151 18.20 -1.82 -15.83
CA LYS A 151 17.16 -0.85 -16.18
C LYS A 151 16.11 -1.44 -17.12
N LEU A 152 14.93 -0.85 -17.15
CA LEU A 152 13.79 -1.30 -17.95
C LEU A 152 13.25 -0.23 -18.90
N THR A 153 14.09 0.74 -19.27
CA THR A 153 13.74 1.84 -20.18
C THR A 153 13.75 1.40 -21.64
N ALA A 154 13.09 2.15 -22.51
CA ALA A 154 12.89 1.79 -23.92
C ALA A 154 14.19 1.59 -24.73
N ASP A 155 15.28 2.23 -24.32
CA ASP A 155 16.59 2.08 -24.96
C ASP A 155 17.23 0.69 -24.77
N MET A 156 16.70 -0.14 -23.86
CA MET A 156 17.06 -1.56 -23.74
C MET A 156 16.56 -2.41 -24.92
N GLY A 157 15.56 -1.92 -25.67
CA GLY A 157 14.98 -2.66 -26.79
C GLY A 157 14.24 -3.93 -26.33
N THR A 158 14.43 -5.02 -27.06
CA THR A 158 13.78 -6.31 -26.78
C THR A 158 14.69 -7.21 -25.95
N ILE A 159 14.23 -7.54 -24.74
CA ILE A 159 14.89 -8.45 -23.81
C ILE A 159 14.63 -9.88 -24.24
N THR A 160 15.69 -10.69 -24.31
CA THR A 160 15.61 -12.13 -24.56
C THR A 160 16.53 -12.84 -23.58
N VAL A 161 16.11 -14.03 -23.13
CA VAL A 161 16.91 -14.86 -22.20
C VAL A 161 17.49 -16.09 -22.85
N LYS A 162 17.61 -16.11 -24.18
CA LYS A 162 18.26 -17.22 -24.90
C LYS A 162 19.68 -17.41 -24.38
N ARG A 163 19.91 -18.51 -23.64
CA ARG A 163 21.18 -18.90 -23.01
C ARG A 163 21.65 -17.97 -21.88
N GLU A 164 20.79 -17.10 -21.41
CA GLU A 164 21.03 -16.17 -20.29
C GLU A 164 19.90 -16.31 -19.27
N GLY A 165 20.16 -15.90 -18.02
CA GLY A 165 19.19 -15.96 -16.92
C GLY A 165 19.28 -17.23 -16.09
N ALA A 166 18.75 -17.17 -14.87
CA ALA A 166 18.71 -18.26 -13.91
C ALA A 166 17.43 -19.06 -14.10
N GLU A 167 17.55 -20.37 -14.41
CA GLU A 167 16.40 -21.27 -14.37
C GLU A 167 16.08 -21.59 -12.93
N LEU A 168 14.82 -21.37 -12.51
CA LEU A 168 14.42 -21.56 -11.12
C LEU A 168 14.35 -23.05 -10.73
N GLY A 169 14.04 -23.95 -11.66
CA GLY A 169 13.96 -25.39 -11.38
C GLY A 169 12.96 -25.71 -10.27
N GLU A 170 13.47 -26.17 -9.13
CA GLU A 170 12.68 -26.44 -7.93
C GLU A 170 12.29 -25.17 -7.16
N TYR A 171 12.90 -24.03 -7.45
CA TYR A 171 12.61 -22.74 -6.85
C TYR A 171 11.50 -22.04 -7.63
N SER A 172 10.63 -21.32 -6.94
CA SER A 172 9.42 -20.78 -7.54
C SER A 172 9.43 -19.25 -7.59
N MET A 173 8.61 -18.71 -8.50
CA MET A 173 8.33 -17.27 -8.55
C MET A 173 7.57 -16.77 -7.32
N GLU A 174 6.98 -17.66 -6.53
CA GLU A 174 6.28 -17.33 -5.28
C GLU A 174 7.22 -17.18 -4.08
N SER A 175 8.54 -17.21 -4.30
CA SER A 175 9.51 -16.96 -3.23
C SER A 175 9.37 -15.56 -2.65
N ILE A 176 9.51 -15.45 -1.35
CA ILE A 176 9.57 -14.19 -0.62
C ILE A 176 10.86 -13.47 -1.01
N SER A 177 10.82 -12.16 -1.24
CA SER A 177 12.03 -11.37 -1.53
C SER A 177 12.23 -10.27 -0.49
N LYS A 178 13.49 -10.05 -0.08
CA LYS A 178 13.90 -8.89 0.72
C LYS A 178 15.38 -8.58 0.51
N GLY A 179 15.70 -7.33 0.20
CA GLY A 179 17.05 -6.91 -0.13
C GLY A 179 17.58 -7.67 -1.35
N LYS A 180 18.71 -8.36 -1.21
CA LYS A 180 19.29 -9.19 -2.27
C LYS A 180 18.92 -10.67 -2.19
N TYR A 181 18.04 -11.07 -1.27
CA TYR A 181 17.74 -12.46 -1.00
C TYR A 181 16.32 -12.84 -1.34
N TYR A 182 16.18 -14.11 -1.67
CA TYR A 182 14.94 -14.85 -1.81
C TYR A 182 14.82 -15.89 -0.72
N TYR A 183 13.59 -16.14 -0.28
CA TYR A 183 13.28 -17.12 0.76
C TYR A 183 12.13 -18.00 0.31
N GLN A 184 12.22 -19.29 0.51
CA GLN A 184 11.13 -20.21 0.22
C GLN A 184 11.19 -21.48 1.05
N ILE A 185 10.10 -22.24 1.01
CA ILE A 185 10.06 -23.61 1.53
C ILE A 185 10.59 -24.55 0.46
N SER A 186 11.53 -25.42 0.82
CA SER A 186 12.10 -26.41 -0.08
C SER A 186 11.03 -27.34 -0.63
N SER A 187 11.14 -27.72 -1.89
CA SER A 187 10.24 -28.70 -2.53
C SER A 187 10.54 -30.13 -2.11
N ASN A 188 11.76 -30.41 -1.70
CA ASN A 188 12.28 -31.75 -1.44
C ASN A 188 12.36 -32.08 0.06
N GLU A 189 12.58 -31.07 0.90
CA GLU A 189 12.77 -31.21 2.34
C GLU A 189 11.87 -30.24 3.09
N ASN A 190 11.52 -30.59 4.33
CA ASN A 190 10.77 -29.68 5.19
C ASN A 190 11.70 -28.63 5.80
N SER A 191 12.26 -27.79 4.93
CA SER A 191 13.22 -26.76 5.27
C SER A 191 12.86 -25.41 4.68
N PHE A 192 13.43 -24.35 5.25
CA PHE A 192 13.37 -23.01 4.76
C PHE A 192 14.71 -22.63 4.16
N VAL A 193 14.69 -22.15 2.92
CA VAL A 193 15.89 -21.87 2.13
C VAL A 193 16.03 -20.36 1.91
N LYS A 194 17.21 -19.83 2.11
CA LYS A 194 17.64 -18.49 1.71
C LYS A 194 18.59 -18.61 0.53
N TYR A 195 18.28 -17.95 -0.58
CA TYR A 195 19.11 -17.97 -1.77
C TYR A 195 19.19 -16.58 -2.41
N GLN A 196 20.09 -16.42 -3.34
CA GLN A 196 20.18 -15.25 -4.22
C GLN A 196 20.32 -15.71 -5.68
N ILE A 197 19.98 -14.84 -6.61
CA ILE A 197 20.26 -15.04 -8.02
C ILE A 197 21.50 -14.22 -8.36
N LYS A 198 22.55 -14.91 -8.75
CA LYS A 198 23.86 -14.30 -9.05
C LYS A 198 24.50 -14.97 -10.25
N ASP A 199 25.02 -14.18 -11.18
CA ASP A 199 25.67 -14.66 -12.40
C ASP A 199 24.78 -15.68 -13.16
N ASN A 200 23.48 -15.37 -13.29
CA ASN A 200 22.47 -16.23 -13.91
C ASN A 200 22.30 -17.61 -13.24
N LYS A 201 22.53 -17.70 -11.95
CA LYS A 201 22.40 -18.96 -11.19
C LYS A 201 21.69 -18.73 -9.86
N VAL A 202 20.94 -19.73 -9.42
CA VAL A 202 20.44 -19.81 -8.06
C VAL A 202 21.59 -20.24 -7.14
N VAL A 203 21.92 -19.40 -6.14
CA VAL A 203 22.99 -19.66 -5.18
C VAL A 203 22.35 -19.77 -3.80
N VAL A 204 22.31 -20.97 -3.24
CA VAL A 204 21.81 -21.20 -1.88
C VAL A 204 22.81 -20.62 -0.87
N VAL A 205 22.31 -19.72 -0.02
CA VAL A 205 23.09 -19.03 1.02
C VAL A 205 22.98 -19.76 2.35
N ALA A 206 21.78 -20.21 2.70
CA ALA A 206 21.51 -20.96 3.92
C ALA A 206 20.24 -21.80 3.78
N GLU A 207 20.18 -22.86 4.53
CA GLU A 207 19.02 -23.71 4.65
C GLU A 207 18.80 -24.10 6.12
N ARG A 208 17.54 -24.14 6.54
CA ARG A 208 17.17 -24.47 7.91
C ARG A 208 15.95 -25.38 7.95
N PRO A 209 16.07 -26.61 8.44
CA PRO A 209 14.91 -27.47 8.72
C PRO A 209 14.00 -26.86 9.78
N PHE A 210 12.68 -26.98 9.57
CA PHE A 210 11.71 -26.67 10.61
C PHE A 210 11.83 -27.66 11.76
N LYS A 211 11.51 -27.23 12.99
CA LYS A 211 11.64 -28.07 14.18
C LYS A 211 10.47 -29.05 14.35
N THR A 212 9.25 -28.51 14.20
CA THR A 212 8.01 -29.27 14.46
C THR A 212 6.98 -29.12 13.34
N ASN A 213 6.94 -27.94 12.72
CA ASN A 213 5.97 -27.65 11.68
C ASN A 213 6.36 -28.25 10.33
N THR A 214 5.37 -28.53 9.52
CA THR A 214 5.55 -28.95 8.13
C THR A 214 4.82 -28.00 7.21
N TYR A 215 5.46 -27.65 6.11
CA TYR A 215 4.91 -26.75 5.11
C TYR A 215 4.99 -27.39 3.74
N LYS A 216 4.09 -26.96 2.86
CA LYS A 216 4.14 -27.30 1.43
C LYS A 216 4.65 -26.11 0.65
N VAL A 217 5.54 -26.36 -0.30
CA VAL A 217 5.97 -25.36 -1.25
C VAL A 217 4.76 -24.65 -1.88
N ARG A 218 4.83 -23.33 -2.04
CA ARG A 218 3.79 -22.49 -2.64
C ARG A 218 2.47 -22.37 -1.84
N SER A 219 2.34 -23.06 -0.70
CA SER A 219 1.09 -23.10 0.07
C SER A 219 1.24 -22.42 1.43
N TYR A 220 1.93 -21.29 1.47
CA TYR A 220 2.15 -20.51 2.69
C TYR A 220 1.91 -19.02 2.42
N THR A 221 1.74 -18.28 3.46
CA THR A 221 1.68 -16.81 3.51
C THR A 221 2.71 -16.30 4.49
N HIS A 222 3.07 -15.02 4.40
CA HIS A 222 4.12 -14.48 5.24
C HIS A 222 3.89 -13.03 5.63
N ALA A 223 4.61 -12.59 6.67
CA ALA A 223 4.74 -11.18 7.00
C ALA A 223 6.12 -10.90 7.62
N TRP A 224 6.72 -9.79 7.25
CA TRP A 224 7.86 -9.21 7.95
C TRP A 224 7.33 -8.36 9.09
N ILE A 225 7.75 -8.62 10.33
CA ILE A 225 7.35 -7.84 11.50
C ILE A 225 8.42 -6.82 11.93
N ASP A 226 9.61 -6.98 11.44
CA ASP A 226 10.71 -6.03 11.46
C ASP A 226 11.70 -6.37 10.33
N ASP A 227 12.86 -5.72 10.29
CA ASP A 227 13.85 -5.91 9.22
C ASP A 227 14.38 -7.34 9.12
N ASN A 228 14.44 -8.08 10.22
CA ASN A 228 15.07 -9.39 10.29
C ASN A 228 14.12 -10.51 10.69
N THR A 229 12.91 -10.19 11.14
CA THR A 229 11.97 -11.19 11.64
C THR A 229 10.86 -11.47 10.64
N LEU A 230 10.84 -12.69 10.13
CA LEU A 230 9.85 -13.20 9.20
C LEU A 230 8.91 -14.18 9.91
N VAL A 231 7.62 -14.01 9.73
CA VAL A 231 6.58 -14.98 10.12
C VAL A 231 6.06 -15.68 8.88
N ILE A 232 6.03 -17.02 8.91
CA ILE A 232 5.43 -17.85 7.86
C ILE A 232 4.23 -18.57 8.47
N MET A 233 3.17 -18.69 7.70
CA MET A 233 1.92 -19.30 8.15
C MET A 233 1.28 -20.14 7.03
N SER A 234 0.72 -21.28 7.38
CA SER A 234 -0.11 -22.10 6.46
C SER A 234 -0.96 -23.09 7.24
N ALA A 235 -1.97 -23.64 6.58
CA ALA A 235 -2.65 -24.82 7.12
C ALA A 235 -1.66 -26.01 7.20
N ASN A 236 -1.79 -26.82 8.25
CA ASN A 236 -1.01 -28.05 8.42
C ASN A 236 -1.37 -29.10 7.34
N GLY A 237 -0.74 -30.28 7.37
CA GLY A 237 -0.86 -31.30 6.31
C GLY A 237 -2.31 -31.72 5.98
N ASP A 238 -3.18 -31.84 6.97
CA ASP A 238 -4.62 -32.17 6.81
C ASP A 238 -5.52 -30.91 6.80
N ALA A 239 -4.92 -29.73 6.97
CA ALA A 239 -5.56 -28.43 7.04
C ALA A 239 -6.58 -28.28 8.19
N SER A 240 -6.41 -29.03 9.26
CA SER A 240 -7.24 -28.95 10.48
C SER A 240 -6.81 -27.81 11.41
N LYS A 241 -5.58 -27.30 11.26
CA LYS A 241 -4.97 -26.24 12.05
C LYS A 241 -4.16 -25.31 11.17
N ILE A 242 -3.91 -24.10 11.64
CA ILE A 242 -2.99 -23.15 11.01
C ILE A 242 -1.69 -23.15 11.80
N ASN A 243 -0.61 -23.58 11.14
CA ASN A 243 0.74 -23.54 11.68
C ASN A 243 1.37 -22.18 11.44
N TRP A 244 2.24 -21.75 12.34
CA TRP A 244 3.12 -20.62 12.17
C TRP A 244 4.57 -20.94 12.57
N SER A 245 5.53 -20.36 11.87
CA SER A 245 6.94 -20.35 12.23
C SER A 245 7.47 -18.93 12.17
N LYS A 246 8.20 -18.53 13.19
CA LYS A 246 8.87 -17.23 13.32
C LYS A 246 10.38 -17.44 13.16
N LEU A 247 11.00 -16.71 12.25
CA LEU A 247 12.38 -16.89 11.85
C LEU A 247 13.16 -15.57 11.93
N ASN A 248 14.44 -15.68 12.31
CA ASN A 248 15.40 -14.63 12.02
C ASN A 248 15.97 -14.85 10.61
N ALA A 249 15.73 -13.94 9.70
CA ALA A 249 16.09 -14.06 8.28
C ALA A 249 17.59 -13.84 8.01
N ASP A 250 18.34 -13.23 8.93
CA ASP A 250 19.78 -13.05 8.77
C ASP A 250 20.53 -14.37 8.92
N ASN A 251 20.33 -15.03 10.06
CA ASN A 251 21.04 -16.26 10.41
C ASN A 251 20.19 -17.52 10.21
N MET A 252 18.95 -17.38 9.71
CA MET A 252 17.99 -18.46 9.44
C MET A 252 17.59 -19.27 10.68
N SER A 253 17.74 -18.71 11.89
CA SER A 253 17.34 -19.42 13.12
C SER A 253 15.82 -19.41 13.29
N ILE A 254 15.26 -20.55 13.73
CA ILE A 254 13.85 -20.65 14.10
C ILE A 254 13.68 -20.08 15.51
N LEU A 255 13.01 -18.95 15.63
CA LEU A 255 12.74 -18.25 16.88
C LEU A 255 11.56 -18.87 17.66
N GLY A 256 10.59 -19.43 16.94
CA GLY A 256 9.43 -20.10 17.52
C GLY A 256 8.58 -20.78 16.46
N GLU A 257 7.82 -21.77 16.88
CA GLU A 257 6.82 -22.47 16.07
C GLU A 257 5.60 -22.81 16.91
N GLY A 258 4.44 -22.83 16.28
CA GLY A 258 3.20 -23.14 16.95
C GLY A 258 2.01 -23.25 15.99
N THR A 259 0.81 -23.24 16.58
CA THR A 259 -0.46 -23.24 15.86
C THR A 259 -1.30 -22.07 16.35
N LEU A 260 -2.13 -21.49 15.48
CA LEU A 260 -3.09 -20.48 15.88
C LEU A 260 -4.25 -21.12 16.69
N ASP A 261 -4.64 -20.46 17.77
CA ASP A 261 -5.79 -20.81 18.56
C ASP A 261 -7.07 -20.15 17.98
N ILE A 262 -7.49 -20.66 16.83
CA ILE A 262 -8.74 -20.23 16.16
C ILE A 262 -9.61 -21.44 15.87
N PRO A 263 -10.94 -21.32 16.01
CA PRO A 263 -11.84 -22.41 15.66
C PRO A 263 -11.95 -22.54 14.14
N LEU A 264 -12.17 -23.77 13.69
CA LEU A 264 -12.58 -24.02 12.32
C LEU A 264 -13.92 -23.31 12.03
N PRO A 265 -14.05 -22.52 10.96
CA PRO A 265 -15.30 -21.84 10.64
C PRO A 265 -16.47 -22.82 10.50
N LYS A 266 -17.63 -22.46 11.01
CA LYS A 266 -18.84 -23.24 10.80
C LYS A 266 -19.26 -23.15 9.33
N SER A 267 -19.79 -24.25 8.78
CA SER A 267 -20.36 -24.23 7.43
C SER A 267 -21.59 -23.32 7.36
N GLU A 268 -21.64 -22.53 6.29
CA GLU A 268 -22.77 -21.65 5.95
C GLU A 268 -23.49 -22.16 4.69
N VAL A 269 -23.04 -23.28 4.14
CA VAL A 269 -23.63 -23.95 2.98
C VAL A 269 -24.45 -25.13 3.49
N GLU A 270 -25.74 -25.16 3.13
CA GLU A 270 -26.66 -26.23 3.54
C GLU A 270 -26.21 -27.61 3.09
N GLY A 271 -26.22 -28.56 3.98
CA GLY A 271 -25.77 -29.93 3.73
C GLY A 271 -24.25 -30.12 3.67
N GLU A 272 -23.46 -29.08 3.80
CA GLU A 272 -22.01 -29.13 3.80
C GLU A 272 -21.43 -29.01 5.22
N GLU A 273 -20.30 -29.66 5.43
CA GLU A 273 -19.52 -29.56 6.67
C GLU A 273 -18.15 -28.94 6.38
N THR A 274 -17.74 -27.96 7.19
CA THR A 274 -16.37 -27.47 7.15
C THR A 274 -15.44 -28.49 7.81
N LYS A 275 -14.45 -28.98 7.05
CA LYS A 275 -13.46 -29.96 7.50
C LYS A 275 -12.05 -29.41 7.55
N LYS A 276 -11.80 -28.28 6.88
CA LYS A 276 -10.47 -27.74 6.66
C LYS A 276 -10.46 -26.21 6.64
N PHE A 277 -9.34 -25.66 7.00
CA PHE A 277 -9.02 -24.26 6.71
C PHE A 277 -8.63 -24.07 5.24
N THR A 278 -8.68 -22.83 4.74
CA THR A 278 -7.99 -22.45 3.51
C THR A 278 -6.50 -22.79 3.62
N THR A 279 -5.88 -23.14 2.51
CA THR A 279 -4.52 -23.73 2.53
C THR A 279 -3.46 -22.75 3.06
N SER A 280 -3.48 -21.51 2.58
CA SER A 280 -2.49 -20.50 2.97
C SER A 280 -3.12 -19.34 3.75
N GLY A 281 -4.24 -18.79 3.29
CA GLY A 281 -4.73 -17.50 3.77
C GLY A 281 -3.84 -16.34 3.34
N ILE A 282 -4.04 -15.18 3.95
CA ILE A 282 -3.18 -14.00 3.77
C ILE A 282 -2.78 -13.49 5.15
N LEU A 283 -1.47 -13.48 5.42
CA LEU A 283 -0.89 -12.86 6.61
C LEU A 283 -0.29 -11.52 6.24
N THR A 284 -0.52 -10.48 7.03
CA THR A 284 0.08 -9.17 6.83
C THR A 284 0.32 -8.47 8.16
N TYR A 285 1.34 -7.63 8.22
CA TYR A 285 1.71 -6.87 9.42
C TYR A 285 1.48 -5.39 9.21
N ASN A 286 0.76 -4.77 10.13
CA ASN A 286 0.57 -3.32 10.17
C ASN A 286 1.55 -2.70 11.16
N GLU A 287 2.57 -2.03 10.64
CA GLU A 287 3.61 -1.39 11.45
C GLU A 287 3.05 -0.27 12.33
N LYS A 288 2.06 0.51 11.85
CA LYS A 288 1.48 1.62 12.62
C LYS A 288 0.66 1.14 13.82
N SER A 289 -0.13 0.09 13.65
CA SER A 289 -0.95 -0.48 14.74
C SER A 289 -0.24 -1.58 15.52
N GLN A 290 0.94 -2.03 15.08
CA GLN A 290 1.69 -3.15 15.67
C GLN A 290 0.83 -4.41 15.78
N LYS A 291 0.08 -4.75 14.71
CA LYS A 291 -0.80 -5.93 14.64
C LYS A 291 -0.52 -6.75 13.41
N LEU A 292 -0.64 -8.08 13.57
CA LEU A 292 -0.73 -9.01 12.44
C LEU A 292 -2.20 -9.27 12.15
N PHE A 293 -2.55 -9.29 10.86
CA PHE A 293 -3.86 -9.68 10.37
C PHE A 293 -3.72 -10.95 9.55
N TYR A 294 -4.57 -11.94 9.82
CA TYR A 294 -4.63 -13.19 9.06
C TYR A 294 -6.04 -13.40 8.51
N PHE A 295 -6.16 -13.45 7.19
CA PHE A 295 -7.43 -13.65 6.48
C PHE A 295 -7.56 -15.10 6.01
N TYR A 296 -8.71 -15.74 6.30
CA TYR A 296 -8.92 -17.16 6.03
C TYR A 296 -10.41 -17.49 5.84
N TYR A 297 -10.71 -18.69 5.33
CA TYR A 297 -12.06 -19.23 5.19
C TYR A 297 -12.09 -20.76 5.39
N GLY A 298 -13.30 -21.34 5.50
CA GLY A 298 -13.49 -22.79 5.69
C GLY A 298 -13.76 -23.53 4.39
N LYS A 299 -13.36 -24.82 4.36
CA LYS A 299 -13.52 -25.74 3.22
C LYS A 299 -14.03 -27.10 3.65
N ASN A 300 -14.75 -27.81 2.75
CA ASN A 300 -15.26 -29.19 2.97
C ASN A 300 -14.22 -30.29 2.71
N GLY A 301 -13.05 -29.95 2.19
CA GLY A 301 -11.99 -30.89 1.87
C GLY A 301 -11.77 -31.12 0.37
N LEU A 302 -12.67 -30.65 -0.49
CA LEU A 302 -12.44 -30.66 -1.93
C LEU A 302 -11.34 -29.64 -2.32
N SER A 303 -10.67 -29.91 -3.43
CA SER A 303 -9.67 -29.00 -3.97
C SER A 303 -10.32 -27.80 -4.68
N GLY A 304 -9.58 -26.68 -4.77
CA GLY A 304 -10.03 -25.49 -5.48
C GLY A 304 -11.14 -24.70 -4.75
N LYS A 305 -11.82 -23.83 -5.49
CA LYS A 305 -12.88 -22.96 -4.97
C LYS A 305 -14.17 -23.68 -4.63
N SER A 306 -14.48 -24.76 -5.36
CA SER A 306 -15.69 -25.56 -5.17
C SER A 306 -15.83 -26.21 -3.80
N GLY A 307 -14.76 -26.23 -3.01
CA GLY A 307 -14.79 -26.76 -1.65
C GLY A 307 -15.03 -25.74 -0.56
N LYS A 308 -15.29 -24.48 -0.87
CA LYS A 308 -15.55 -23.44 0.14
C LYS A 308 -16.90 -23.66 0.82
N THR A 309 -16.92 -23.64 2.14
CA THR A 309 -18.12 -23.87 2.95
C THR A 309 -18.61 -22.62 3.68
N THR A 310 -17.86 -21.52 3.57
CA THR A 310 -18.26 -20.22 4.13
C THR A 310 -18.62 -19.25 3.00
N THR A 311 -19.65 -18.45 3.20
CA THR A 311 -20.10 -17.39 2.28
C THR A 311 -19.40 -16.06 2.52
N ALA A 312 -18.42 -16.05 3.43
CA ALA A 312 -17.56 -14.94 3.77
C ALA A 312 -16.21 -15.46 4.23
N PHE A 313 -15.22 -14.58 4.34
CA PHE A 313 -13.94 -14.90 4.97
C PHE A 313 -13.86 -14.36 6.40
N TYR A 314 -12.87 -14.80 7.13
CA TYR A 314 -12.60 -14.44 8.52
C TYR A 314 -11.31 -13.66 8.63
N THR A 315 -11.23 -12.78 9.63
CA THR A 315 -10.02 -12.06 10.01
C THR A 315 -9.65 -12.46 11.43
N ALA A 316 -8.42 -12.94 11.63
CA ALA A 316 -7.82 -13.05 12.96
C ALA A 316 -6.81 -11.92 13.14
N VAL A 317 -6.81 -11.30 14.32
CA VAL A 317 -5.85 -10.27 14.74
C VAL A 317 -4.92 -10.89 15.76
N LEU A 318 -3.60 -10.73 15.56
CA LEU A 318 -2.58 -11.41 16.34
C LEU A 318 -1.59 -10.40 16.94
N ASP A 319 -1.11 -10.71 18.12
CA ASP A 319 0.07 -10.07 18.70
C ASP A 319 1.33 -10.48 17.91
N PRO A 320 2.13 -9.55 17.37
CA PRO A 320 3.28 -9.89 16.51
C PRO A 320 4.45 -10.52 17.28
N SER A 321 4.54 -10.31 18.58
CA SER A 321 5.63 -10.86 19.40
C SER A 321 5.39 -12.32 19.79
N THR A 322 4.17 -12.67 20.17
CA THR A 322 3.77 -13.97 20.67
C THR A 322 3.00 -14.84 19.69
N LEU A 323 2.43 -14.27 18.63
CA LEU A 323 1.48 -14.87 17.70
C LEU A 323 0.16 -15.33 18.40
N ALA A 324 -0.11 -14.82 19.61
CA ALA A 324 -1.37 -15.05 20.28
C ALA A 324 -2.53 -14.37 19.53
N VAL A 325 -3.64 -15.07 19.41
CA VAL A 325 -4.86 -14.53 18.80
C VAL A 325 -5.53 -13.59 19.78
N GLU A 326 -5.66 -12.33 19.43
CA GLU A 326 -6.36 -11.32 20.24
C GLU A 326 -7.86 -11.31 19.94
N SER A 327 -8.22 -11.49 18.68
CA SER A 327 -9.59 -11.57 18.24
C SER A 327 -9.71 -12.31 16.90
N TYR A 328 -10.88 -12.85 16.60
CA TYR A 328 -11.23 -13.30 15.25
C TYR A 328 -12.69 -12.97 14.94
N LYS A 329 -12.96 -12.65 13.69
CA LYS A 329 -14.27 -12.18 13.26
C LYS A 329 -14.57 -12.56 11.82
N ARG A 330 -15.85 -12.85 11.56
CA ARG A 330 -16.40 -13.05 10.22
C ARG A 330 -16.53 -11.70 9.52
N ASN A 331 -16.02 -11.57 8.30
CA ASN A 331 -16.28 -10.41 7.45
C ASN A 331 -17.57 -10.63 6.63
N SER A 332 -18.40 -9.58 6.50
CA SER A 332 -19.67 -9.63 5.76
C SER A 332 -19.67 -8.78 4.48
N LEU A 333 -18.56 -8.09 4.16
CA LEU A 333 -18.49 -7.14 3.04
C LEU A 333 -18.11 -7.83 1.71
N ALA A 334 -17.51 -9.01 1.77
CA ALA A 334 -17.16 -9.80 0.59
C ALA A 334 -17.12 -11.30 0.95
N GLN A 335 -17.15 -12.16 -0.06
CA GLN A 335 -17.17 -13.61 0.15
C GLN A 335 -15.78 -14.18 0.38
N GLU A 336 -14.77 -13.69 -0.32
CA GLU A 336 -13.39 -14.18 -0.20
C GLU A 336 -12.37 -13.10 -0.53
N MET A 337 -11.12 -13.34 -0.12
CA MET A 337 -9.99 -12.53 -0.56
C MET A 337 -9.76 -12.78 -2.05
N ALA A 338 -9.33 -11.75 -2.77
CA ALA A 338 -8.94 -11.88 -4.17
C ALA A 338 -7.66 -12.73 -4.32
N GLY A 339 -7.29 -13.01 -5.55
CA GLY A 339 -6.06 -13.73 -5.86
C GLY A 339 -6.25 -15.22 -6.13
N SER A 340 -5.16 -15.97 -6.01
CA SER A 340 -5.12 -17.39 -6.31
C SER A 340 -5.09 -18.27 -5.04
N ALA A 341 -5.04 -19.57 -5.23
CA ALA A 341 -4.90 -20.52 -4.13
C ALA A 341 -3.50 -20.54 -3.49
N TYR A 342 -2.54 -19.81 -4.02
CA TYR A 342 -1.14 -19.82 -3.57
C TYR A 342 -0.82 -18.59 -2.71
N GLY A 343 -0.32 -18.82 -1.50
CA GLY A 343 -0.22 -17.79 -0.47
C GLY A 343 0.64 -16.60 -0.84
N GLU A 344 1.81 -16.81 -1.40
CA GLU A 344 2.68 -15.67 -1.74
C GLU A 344 2.09 -14.83 -2.90
N LEU A 345 1.42 -15.45 -3.86
CA LEU A 345 0.66 -14.72 -4.89
C LEU A 345 -0.49 -13.90 -4.29
N MET A 346 -1.10 -14.38 -3.22
CA MET A 346 -2.16 -13.66 -2.51
C MET A 346 -1.64 -12.45 -1.74
N GLN A 347 -0.35 -12.38 -1.39
CA GLN A 347 0.23 -11.22 -0.70
C GLN A 347 0.08 -9.91 -1.50
N ASN A 348 -0.03 -9.98 -2.82
CA ASN A 348 -0.26 -8.81 -3.66
C ASN A 348 -1.72 -8.32 -3.67
N CYS A 349 -2.58 -8.96 -2.89
CA CYS A 349 -3.98 -8.53 -2.67
C CYS A 349 -4.13 -7.60 -1.47
N VAL A 350 -3.05 -7.34 -0.72
CA VAL A 350 -3.05 -6.48 0.47
C VAL A 350 -1.97 -5.43 0.38
N MET A 351 -2.29 -4.22 0.84
CA MET A 351 -1.35 -3.10 0.92
C MET A 351 -1.71 -2.18 2.08
N TYR A 352 -0.78 -1.27 2.40
CA TYR A 352 -0.97 -0.21 3.38
C TYR A 352 -0.71 1.15 2.73
N ASP A 353 -1.45 2.17 3.18
CA ASP A 353 -1.12 3.56 2.86
C ASP A 353 -0.13 4.15 3.90
N GLU A 354 0.31 5.38 3.69
CA GLU A 354 1.24 6.08 4.58
C GLU A 354 0.69 6.34 5.99
N ASN A 355 -0.64 6.30 6.16
CA ASN A 355 -1.32 6.47 7.44
C ASN A 355 -1.46 5.14 8.20
N GLY A 356 -1.13 4.02 7.56
CA GLY A 356 -1.28 2.67 8.11
C GLY A 356 -2.69 2.10 7.96
N ASN A 357 -3.53 2.66 7.07
CA ASN A 357 -4.76 1.99 6.69
C ASN A 357 -4.43 0.75 5.86
N LEU A 358 -5.01 -0.39 6.21
CA LEU A 358 -4.92 -1.62 5.44
C LEU A 358 -5.98 -1.64 4.35
N TYR A 359 -5.58 -2.03 3.15
CA TYR A 359 -6.49 -2.29 2.03
C TYR A 359 -6.35 -3.73 1.58
N LEU A 360 -7.49 -4.39 1.33
CA LEU A 360 -7.55 -5.77 0.87
C LEU A 360 -8.41 -5.88 -0.38
N ALA A 361 -7.86 -6.41 -1.44
CA ALA A 361 -8.63 -6.84 -2.60
C ALA A 361 -9.43 -8.10 -2.25
N ALA A 362 -10.72 -8.05 -2.51
CA ALA A 362 -11.67 -9.12 -2.20
C ALA A 362 -12.64 -9.32 -3.36
N LEU A 363 -13.46 -10.34 -3.30
CA LEU A 363 -14.46 -10.59 -4.33
C LEU A 363 -15.75 -11.20 -3.76
N THR A 364 -16.83 -11.01 -4.53
CA THR A 364 -18.11 -11.68 -4.37
C THR A 364 -18.47 -12.37 -5.69
N ASP A 365 -18.71 -13.66 -5.64
CA ASP A 365 -19.22 -14.42 -6.78
C ASP A 365 -20.75 -14.31 -6.79
N THR A 366 -21.29 -13.64 -7.79
CA THR A 366 -22.75 -13.43 -7.97
C THR A 366 -23.39 -14.57 -8.76
N GLY A 367 -22.60 -15.56 -9.23
CA GLY A 367 -23.02 -16.59 -10.16
C GLY A 367 -22.95 -16.16 -11.63
N GLU A 368 -23.04 -14.89 -11.91
CA GLU A 368 -22.87 -14.29 -13.25
C GLU A 368 -21.45 -13.75 -13.46
N MET A 369 -20.88 -13.15 -12.42
CA MET A 369 -19.52 -12.62 -12.43
C MET A 369 -18.86 -12.68 -11.05
N GLU A 370 -17.53 -12.56 -11.03
CA GLU A 370 -16.75 -12.38 -9.80
C GLU A 370 -16.49 -10.88 -9.57
N GLN A 371 -17.39 -10.24 -8.85
CA GLN A 371 -17.29 -8.80 -8.57
C GLN A 371 -16.15 -8.49 -7.61
N GLY A 372 -15.21 -7.65 -8.03
CA GLY A 372 -14.10 -7.20 -7.21
C GLY A 372 -14.51 -6.13 -6.19
N HIS A 373 -13.85 -6.16 -5.03
CA HIS A 373 -13.99 -5.17 -3.96
C HIS A 373 -12.62 -4.73 -3.48
N LEU A 374 -12.52 -3.48 -3.02
CA LEU A 374 -11.39 -2.99 -2.22
C LEU A 374 -11.92 -2.68 -0.82
N LEU A 375 -11.54 -3.47 0.16
CA LEU A 375 -11.94 -3.31 1.55
C LEU A 375 -10.87 -2.55 2.32
N ARG A 376 -11.25 -1.80 3.35
CA ARG A 376 -10.33 -1.01 4.18
C ARG A 376 -10.50 -1.33 5.66
N ILE A 377 -9.37 -1.46 6.39
CA ILE A 377 -9.32 -1.36 7.85
C ILE A 377 -8.55 -0.07 8.17
N LYS A 378 -9.15 0.85 8.92
CA LYS A 378 -8.48 2.09 9.32
C LYS A 378 -7.32 1.82 10.28
N SER A 379 -6.32 2.67 10.23
CA SER A 379 -5.19 2.60 11.15
C SER A 379 -5.66 2.59 12.61
N GLY A 380 -5.17 1.62 13.40
CA GLY A 380 -5.58 1.43 14.79
C GLY A 380 -6.88 0.65 14.98
N GLU A 381 -7.67 0.38 13.94
CA GLU A 381 -8.85 -0.46 13.97
C GLU A 381 -8.54 -1.91 13.60
N THR A 382 -9.47 -2.82 13.92
CA THR A 382 -9.36 -4.26 13.61
C THR A 382 -10.46 -4.77 12.71
N ASP A 383 -11.50 -3.96 12.51
CA ASP A 383 -12.66 -4.28 11.67
C ASP A 383 -12.61 -3.54 10.35
N PHE A 384 -13.18 -4.16 9.32
CA PHE A 384 -13.38 -3.49 8.04
C PHE A 384 -14.37 -2.33 8.17
N ASP A 385 -14.01 -1.22 7.54
CA ASP A 385 -14.85 -0.01 7.46
C ASP A 385 -16.03 -0.24 6.51
N SER A 386 -17.20 -0.44 7.04
CA SER A 386 -18.43 -0.68 6.26
C SER A 386 -18.91 0.55 5.48
N THR A 387 -18.31 1.72 5.71
CA THR A 387 -18.64 2.96 5.00
C THR A 387 -17.71 3.24 3.83
N TYR A 388 -16.68 2.38 3.63
CA TYR A 388 -15.72 2.55 2.56
C TYR A 388 -16.19 1.89 1.27
N GLU A 389 -16.45 2.69 0.26
CA GLU A 389 -16.86 2.26 -1.08
C GLU A 389 -15.70 2.44 -2.09
N GLY A 390 -14.54 1.84 -1.77
CA GLY A 390 -13.27 2.14 -2.42
C GLY A 390 -13.07 1.60 -3.84
N TYR A 391 -13.92 0.70 -4.33
CA TYR A 391 -13.77 0.12 -5.66
C TYR A 391 -15.10 -0.45 -6.15
N PRO A 392 -15.96 0.41 -6.70
CA PRO A 392 -17.20 -0.06 -7.32
C PRO A 392 -16.86 -0.72 -8.67
N ASN A 393 -16.44 -1.99 -8.66
CA ASN A 393 -16.11 -2.69 -9.88
C ASN A 393 -17.25 -3.58 -10.35
N ALA A 394 -17.93 -3.12 -11.41
CA ALA A 394 -18.92 -3.92 -12.10
C ALA A 394 -18.33 -4.79 -13.24
N ASP A 395 -17.01 -4.70 -13.51
CA ASP A 395 -16.41 -5.31 -14.70
C ASP A 395 -15.89 -6.72 -14.45
N GLY A 396 -15.55 -7.08 -13.22
CA GLY A 396 -14.95 -8.37 -12.86
C GLY A 396 -14.05 -8.29 -11.62
N LYS A 397 -13.07 -9.18 -11.53
CA LYS A 397 -12.16 -9.27 -10.37
C LYS A 397 -11.20 -8.09 -10.25
N LEU A 398 -10.95 -7.68 -9.01
CA LEU A 398 -9.73 -7.01 -8.61
C LEU A 398 -8.73 -8.08 -8.14
N LEU A 399 -7.54 -8.16 -8.75
CA LEU A 399 -6.57 -9.22 -8.47
C LEU A 399 -5.44 -8.76 -7.56
N THR A 400 -4.68 -7.78 -8.01
CA THR A 400 -3.55 -7.25 -7.24
C THR A 400 -3.67 -5.75 -7.05
N ILE A 401 -3.12 -5.26 -5.95
CA ILE A 401 -3.08 -3.85 -5.58
C ILE A 401 -1.69 -3.49 -5.07
N GLN A 402 -1.22 -2.31 -5.42
CA GLN A 402 0.05 -1.77 -4.96
C GLN A 402 -0.09 -0.29 -4.62
N TYR A 403 0.26 0.08 -3.40
CA TYR A 403 0.25 1.49 -3.00
C TYR A 403 1.34 2.27 -3.75
N LEU A 404 0.99 3.45 -4.27
CA LEU A 404 1.87 4.32 -5.05
C LEU A 404 2.26 5.61 -4.33
N GLY A 405 1.73 5.84 -3.14
CA GLY A 405 1.84 7.12 -2.45
C GLY A 405 0.69 8.07 -2.77
N ASN A 406 0.56 9.13 -1.96
CA ASN A 406 -0.43 10.21 -2.16
C ASN A 406 -1.87 9.72 -2.32
N GLY A 407 -2.29 8.70 -1.57
CA GLY A 407 -3.65 8.16 -1.59
C GLY A 407 -4.02 7.45 -2.90
N LYS A 408 -3.03 6.98 -3.69
CA LYS A 408 -3.26 6.27 -4.95
C LYS A 408 -2.73 4.85 -4.91
N ALA A 409 -3.41 3.95 -5.62
CA ALA A 409 -2.98 2.57 -5.81
C ALA A 409 -2.98 2.17 -7.28
N LEU A 410 -2.00 1.37 -7.69
CA LEU A 410 -2.03 0.63 -8.94
C LEU A 410 -2.83 -0.65 -8.72
N ALA A 411 -3.82 -0.88 -9.56
CA ALA A 411 -4.66 -2.07 -9.53
C ALA A 411 -4.51 -2.86 -10.83
N TYR A 412 -4.47 -4.18 -10.70
CA TYR A 412 -4.60 -5.13 -11.80
C TYR A 412 -5.94 -5.84 -11.68
N ALA A 413 -6.82 -5.63 -12.63
CA ALA A 413 -8.20 -6.07 -12.61
C ALA A 413 -8.57 -6.81 -13.89
N ARG A 414 -9.66 -7.59 -13.85
CA ARG A 414 -10.20 -8.31 -15.00
C ARG A 414 -11.48 -7.62 -15.49
N ASN A 415 -11.65 -7.59 -16.81
CA ASN A 415 -12.93 -7.28 -17.46
C ASN A 415 -13.57 -8.58 -17.93
N ASP A 416 -14.64 -9.02 -17.29
CA ASP A 416 -15.31 -10.29 -17.57
C ASP A 416 -15.97 -10.30 -18.96
N ALA A 417 -16.35 -9.16 -19.49
CA ALA A 417 -16.87 -9.04 -20.86
C ALA A 417 -15.79 -9.34 -21.92
N ALA A 418 -14.50 -9.15 -21.60
CA ALA A 418 -13.40 -9.51 -22.49
C ALA A 418 -12.97 -10.96 -22.34
N GLY A 419 -13.45 -11.69 -21.33
CA GLY A 419 -13.19 -13.10 -21.10
C GLY A 419 -12.86 -13.43 -19.64
N THR A 420 -13.28 -14.62 -19.22
CA THR A 420 -13.11 -15.13 -17.84
C THR A 420 -12.17 -16.31 -17.72
N GLN A 421 -11.73 -16.87 -18.86
CA GLN A 421 -10.83 -18.01 -18.89
C GLN A 421 -9.42 -17.61 -18.42
N ILE A 422 -8.66 -18.61 -17.97
CA ILE A 422 -7.31 -18.39 -17.44
C ILE A 422 -6.34 -17.79 -18.46
N ASP A 423 -6.56 -18.08 -19.73
CA ASP A 423 -5.76 -17.66 -20.89
C ASP A 423 -6.35 -16.45 -21.62
N SER A 424 -7.46 -15.88 -21.13
CA SER A 424 -8.07 -14.71 -21.74
C SER A 424 -7.19 -13.46 -21.58
N TYR A 425 -7.09 -12.68 -22.66
CA TYR A 425 -6.53 -11.32 -22.63
C TYR A 425 -7.62 -10.34 -22.20
N SER A 426 -7.88 -10.31 -20.91
CA SER A 426 -8.99 -9.57 -20.30
C SER A 426 -8.60 -8.72 -19.10
N HIS A 427 -7.33 -8.76 -18.72
CA HIS A 427 -6.83 -8.05 -17.56
C HIS A 427 -6.25 -6.67 -17.94
N TYR A 428 -6.34 -5.70 -17.04
CA TYR A 428 -5.86 -4.35 -17.28
C TYR A 428 -5.37 -3.68 -16.01
N TYR A 429 -4.52 -2.68 -16.19
CA TYR A 429 -4.02 -1.83 -15.10
C TYR A 429 -4.81 -0.53 -15.02
N SER A 430 -5.08 -0.09 -13.80
CA SER A 430 -5.73 1.17 -13.49
C SER A 430 -5.15 1.81 -12.24
N ILE A 431 -5.32 3.12 -12.10
CA ILE A 431 -5.07 3.84 -10.85
C ILE A 431 -6.40 3.96 -10.12
N ILE A 432 -6.38 3.64 -8.83
CA ILE A 432 -7.50 3.88 -7.91
C ILE A 432 -7.12 5.06 -7.01
N ASP A 433 -7.99 6.04 -6.93
CA ASP A 433 -7.96 7.05 -5.89
C ASP A 433 -8.60 6.45 -4.62
N LEU A 434 -7.82 6.31 -3.56
CA LEU A 434 -8.25 5.61 -2.33
C LEU A 434 -9.28 6.40 -1.51
N ALA A 435 -9.40 7.70 -1.71
CA ALA A 435 -10.37 8.53 -1.01
C ALA A 435 -11.75 8.47 -1.67
N THR A 436 -11.80 8.46 -3.00
CA THR A 436 -13.04 8.54 -3.78
C THR A 436 -13.48 7.20 -4.36
N GLY A 437 -12.57 6.23 -4.47
CA GLY A 437 -12.78 4.97 -5.18
C GLY A 437 -12.76 5.12 -6.71
N GLU A 438 -12.51 6.30 -7.23
CA GLU A 438 -12.44 6.53 -8.68
C GLU A 438 -11.34 5.67 -9.30
N LYS A 439 -11.70 4.99 -10.39
CA LYS A 439 -10.82 4.11 -11.14
C LYS A 439 -10.53 4.70 -12.51
N THR A 440 -9.25 4.97 -12.80
CA THR A 440 -8.79 5.45 -14.10
C THR A 440 -7.93 4.39 -14.77
N ARG A 441 -8.37 3.84 -15.91
CA ARG A 441 -7.58 2.90 -16.69
C ARG A 441 -6.33 3.58 -17.25
N LEU A 442 -5.18 2.91 -17.18
CA LEU A 442 -3.92 3.46 -17.67
C LEU A 442 -3.92 3.59 -19.19
N SER A 443 -3.31 4.67 -19.68
CA SER A 443 -3.19 4.97 -21.10
C SER A 443 -1.77 5.43 -21.45
N TYR A 444 -1.39 5.17 -22.70
CA TYR A 444 -0.13 5.63 -23.30
C TYR A 444 -0.42 6.28 -24.66
N ASN A 445 0.11 7.49 -24.89
CA ASN A 445 -0.14 8.28 -26.10
C ASN A 445 -1.65 8.47 -26.42
N GLY A 446 -2.47 8.71 -25.38
CA GLY A 446 -3.90 8.97 -25.50
C GLY A 446 -4.76 7.74 -25.82
N LYS A 447 -4.20 6.53 -25.75
CA LYS A 447 -4.92 5.25 -25.91
C LYS A 447 -4.80 4.44 -24.64
N GLU A 448 -5.90 3.82 -24.22
CA GLU A 448 -5.87 2.84 -23.14
C GLU A 448 -4.87 1.73 -23.47
N LEU A 449 -4.15 1.25 -22.43
CA LEU A 449 -3.28 0.09 -22.58
C LEU A 449 -4.08 -1.13 -23.00
N ALA A 450 -3.49 -1.97 -23.83
CA ALA A 450 -4.09 -3.23 -24.25
C ALA A 450 -4.44 -4.11 -23.04
N TYR A 451 -5.41 -4.98 -23.18
CA TYR A 451 -5.65 -6.02 -22.19
C TYR A 451 -4.46 -6.97 -22.14
N SER A 452 -4.10 -7.36 -20.92
CA SER A 452 -3.05 -8.34 -20.65
C SER A 452 -3.63 -9.72 -20.44
N GLY A 453 -2.91 -10.73 -20.89
CA GLY A 453 -3.12 -12.11 -20.43
C GLY A 453 -2.50 -12.31 -19.04
N GLY A 454 -2.86 -13.40 -18.37
CA GLY A 454 -2.30 -13.84 -17.09
C GLY A 454 -3.05 -13.37 -15.86
N ARG A 455 -3.46 -14.34 -15.07
CA ARG A 455 -4.29 -14.10 -13.88
C ARG A 455 -3.52 -14.10 -12.56
N PHE A 456 -2.33 -14.71 -12.50
CA PHE A 456 -1.67 -14.94 -11.22
C PHE A 456 -0.45 -14.06 -11.01
N SER A 457 0.25 -13.81 -12.07
CA SER A 457 1.65 -13.49 -12.03
C SER A 457 1.94 -12.05 -12.38
N GLN A 458 0.94 -11.33 -12.88
CA GLN A 458 1.13 -9.93 -13.23
C GLN A 458 1.31 -9.08 -11.99
N ARG A 459 2.56 -8.81 -11.66
CA ARG A 459 2.95 -8.03 -10.50
C ARG A 459 3.78 -6.85 -10.92
N SER A 460 3.41 -5.72 -10.36
CA SER A 460 4.16 -4.49 -10.47
C SER A 460 5.18 -4.37 -9.34
N VAL A 461 6.15 -3.51 -9.53
CA VAL A 461 7.05 -3.08 -8.46
C VAL A 461 7.15 -1.56 -8.47
N LEU A 462 7.11 -0.97 -7.28
CA LEU A 462 7.39 0.44 -7.08
C LEU A 462 8.87 0.61 -6.74
N PHE A 463 9.59 1.41 -7.52
CA PHE A 463 10.99 1.69 -7.32
C PHE A 463 11.31 3.14 -7.69
N ASN A 464 11.87 3.90 -6.77
CA ASN A 464 12.22 5.31 -6.94
C ASN A 464 11.08 6.11 -7.58
N GLU A 465 9.89 6.09 -6.95
CA GLU A 465 8.68 6.82 -7.35
C GLU A 465 8.12 6.45 -8.74
N LYS A 466 8.56 5.33 -9.29
CA LYS A 466 8.07 4.76 -10.55
C LYS A 466 7.53 3.36 -10.35
N ALA A 467 6.34 3.09 -10.86
CA ALA A 467 5.78 1.75 -10.88
C ALA A 467 6.06 1.09 -12.23
N TYR A 468 6.72 -0.07 -12.19
CA TYR A 468 7.05 -0.88 -13.35
C TYR A 468 6.10 -2.07 -13.42
N PHE A 469 5.51 -2.31 -14.58
CA PHE A 469 4.59 -3.42 -14.79
C PHE A 469 4.61 -3.89 -16.25
N GLY A 470 4.32 -5.17 -16.46
CA GLY A 470 4.32 -5.77 -17.79
C GLY A 470 2.91 -6.04 -18.30
N VAL A 471 2.75 -5.95 -19.62
CA VAL A 471 1.51 -6.23 -20.34
C VAL A 471 1.79 -7.26 -21.41
N ASN A 472 1.21 -8.46 -21.27
CA ASN A 472 1.22 -9.50 -22.29
C ASN A 472 0.01 -9.29 -23.19
N THR A 473 0.20 -8.79 -24.42
CA THR A 473 -0.91 -8.34 -25.27
C THR A 473 -1.54 -9.44 -26.09
N GLU A 474 -0.74 -10.36 -26.61
CA GLU A 474 -1.17 -11.46 -27.50
C GLU A 474 -0.23 -12.65 -27.38
N ALA A 475 -0.67 -13.82 -27.84
CA ALA A 475 0.19 -14.97 -27.96
C ALA A 475 1.31 -14.67 -29.00
N ASP A 476 2.53 -15.03 -28.67
CA ASP A 476 3.73 -14.86 -29.50
C ASP A 476 4.12 -13.38 -29.81
N ALA A 477 3.37 -12.38 -29.31
CA ALA A 477 3.77 -10.96 -29.35
C ALA A 477 4.70 -10.62 -28.18
N ASN A 478 5.54 -9.59 -28.36
CA ASN A 478 6.38 -9.09 -27.29
C ASN A 478 5.51 -8.55 -26.16
N ALA A 479 5.82 -8.96 -24.92
CA ALA A 479 5.26 -8.27 -23.75
C ALA A 479 5.90 -6.88 -23.64
N ILE A 480 5.13 -5.91 -23.19
CA ILE A 480 5.58 -4.53 -23.05
C ILE A 480 5.67 -4.18 -21.57
N ILE A 481 6.82 -3.69 -21.14
CA ILE A 481 6.97 -3.11 -19.82
C ILE A 481 6.58 -1.64 -19.91
N TYR A 482 5.68 -1.21 -19.03
CA TYR A 482 5.30 0.19 -18.86
C TYR A 482 5.81 0.72 -17.53
N ILE A 483 6.05 2.02 -17.49
CA ILE A 483 6.59 2.75 -16.34
C ILE A 483 5.61 3.88 -16.03
N TYR A 484 4.97 3.82 -14.86
CA TYR A 484 4.12 4.88 -14.37
C TYR A 484 4.89 5.75 -13.38
N ASP A 485 5.02 7.03 -13.68
CA ASP A 485 5.63 8.02 -12.79
C ASP A 485 4.59 8.51 -11.77
N THR A 486 4.84 8.27 -10.49
CA THR A 486 3.87 8.59 -9.42
C THR A 486 3.76 10.07 -9.13
N LYS A 487 4.76 10.88 -9.51
CA LYS A 487 4.75 12.34 -9.34
C LYS A 487 3.94 13.03 -10.43
N THR A 488 4.17 12.63 -11.68
CA THR A 488 3.54 13.28 -12.84
C THR A 488 2.25 12.62 -13.29
N GLY A 489 2.02 11.36 -12.90
CA GLY A 489 0.89 10.56 -13.34
C GLY A 489 0.99 10.11 -14.81
N THR A 490 2.17 10.19 -15.41
CA THR A 490 2.39 9.82 -16.83
C THR A 490 2.83 8.37 -16.95
N VAL A 491 2.48 7.77 -18.10
CA VAL A 491 2.93 6.42 -18.49
C VAL A 491 3.94 6.52 -19.61
N GLU A 492 5.07 5.86 -19.44
CA GLU A 492 6.11 5.69 -20.47
C GLU A 492 6.16 4.23 -20.91
N LYS A 493 6.48 4.01 -22.19
CA LYS A 493 6.81 2.68 -22.70
C LYS A 493 8.28 2.39 -22.36
N GLY A 494 8.51 1.31 -21.62
CA GLY A 494 9.83 0.79 -21.32
C GLY A 494 10.32 -0.25 -22.33
N ALA A 495 11.13 -1.20 -21.86
CA ALA A 495 11.64 -2.31 -22.65
C ALA A 495 10.51 -3.29 -23.07
N GLU A 496 10.78 -4.09 -24.08
CA GLU A 496 9.94 -5.21 -24.50
C GLU A 496 10.56 -6.54 -24.08
N VAL A 497 9.74 -7.56 -23.87
CA VAL A 497 10.18 -8.94 -23.64
C VAL A 497 9.78 -9.76 -24.85
N ALA A 498 10.74 -10.53 -25.41
CA ALA A 498 10.50 -11.32 -26.61
C ALA A 498 9.31 -12.28 -26.47
N GLY A 499 8.49 -12.40 -27.51
CA GLY A 499 7.22 -13.13 -27.49
C GLY A 499 7.29 -14.64 -27.27
N GLU A 500 8.49 -15.21 -27.27
CA GLU A 500 8.73 -16.61 -26.85
C GLU A 500 8.74 -16.80 -25.33
N PHE A 501 8.69 -15.69 -24.56
CA PHE A 501 8.63 -15.66 -23.11
C PHE A 501 7.36 -14.97 -22.66
N TYR A 502 6.72 -15.53 -21.65
CA TYR A 502 5.60 -14.91 -20.97
C TYR A 502 6.12 -14.12 -19.77
N PHE A 503 5.82 -12.82 -19.73
CA PHE A 503 6.19 -11.97 -18.60
C PHE A 503 5.29 -12.26 -17.41
N ASP A 504 5.88 -12.59 -16.29
CA ASP A 504 5.15 -12.89 -15.05
C ASP A 504 5.25 -11.79 -14.01
N MET A 505 6.48 -11.32 -13.70
CA MET A 505 6.69 -10.46 -12.55
C MET A 505 8.01 -9.69 -12.65
N ILE A 506 8.06 -8.53 -12.00
CA ILE A 506 9.29 -7.75 -11.74
C ILE A 506 9.55 -7.74 -10.24
N ARG A 507 10.80 -7.89 -9.85
CA ARG A 507 11.28 -7.59 -8.49
C ARG A 507 12.47 -6.65 -8.55
N VAL A 508 12.63 -5.81 -7.53
CA VAL A 508 13.83 -5.00 -7.32
C VAL A 508 14.69 -5.69 -6.29
N VAL A 509 15.95 -5.83 -6.62
CA VAL A 509 16.94 -6.60 -5.84
C VAL A 509 18.17 -5.72 -5.61
N GLU A 510 18.70 -5.73 -4.40
CA GLU A 510 19.93 -5.02 -4.07
C GLU A 510 21.13 -5.71 -4.70
N ASN A 511 22.08 -4.92 -5.20
CA ASN A 511 23.38 -5.41 -5.65
C ASN A 511 24.26 -5.82 -4.46
N ASP A 512 25.28 -6.67 -4.73
CA ASP A 512 26.27 -7.08 -3.71
C ASP A 512 27.16 -5.90 -3.25
#